data_5b1eae4362b4fc6f895d5597815b90b2
#
_entry.id   5b1eae4362b4fc6f895d5597815b90b2
#
_cell.length_a   1.000
_cell.length_b   1.000
_cell.length_c   1.000
_cell.angle_alpha   90.00
_cell.angle_beta   90.00
_cell.angle_gamma   90.00
#
_symmetry.space_group_name_H-M   'P 1'
#
loop_
_entity.id
_entity.type
_entity.pdbx_description
1 polymer ?
#
loop_
_entity_poly.entity_id
_entity_poly.type
_entity_poly.pdbx_seq_one_letter_code
_entity_poly.pdbx_strand_id
1 'polypeptide(L)'
;MAGINETFKEGGIVTKNDMRSVFWRSFPLQASFNYERMQNVGFCYSLLPVLKRLYPEKKEASEALKRHLSFFNTTPQLVTFITGACIAMEEENKKSGDQFDIASIAALKAALMGPIAGIGDSFFWGTFRIIAAGIGCGLAAQGSILGAILFLLIFNIPHYVARWYGLKLGYKSGVGFVEAAQASGMIEILTNCAKVMGLCVVGAMIASMVSFSTPLVLTMGEATVEIQGVFDQLLPSVLPLGLTFGTFALLKKGFKTTTIMFGMIAIGIVGAFFGIL
;
A
#
# COMPACT_ATOMS: atom_id res chain seq x y z
N MET A 1 -8.64 0.14 -27.66
CA MET A 1 -7.17 0.41 -27.72
C MET A 1 -6.82 1.87 -28.06
N ALA A 2 -7.77 2.71 -28.44
CA ALA A 2 -7.51 4.11 -28.82
C ALA A 2 -7.08 5.04 -27.66
N GLY A 3 -7.59 4.88 -26.44
CA GLY A 3 -7.24 5.74 -25.29
C GLY A 3 -5.84 5.58 -24.68
N ILE A 4 -4.98 4.74 -25.25
CA ILE A 4 -3.63 4.45 -24.73
C ILE A 4 -2.60 5.44 -25.29
N ASN A 5 -2.88 6.04 -26.43
CA ASN A 5 -1.93 6.88 -27.16
C ASN A 5 -1.84 8.32 -26.62
N GLU A 6 -2.89 8.80 -25.95
CA GLU A 6 -2.99 10.18 -25.48
C GLU A 6 -2.33 10.43 -24.11
N THR A 7 -2.03 9.37 -23.32
CA THR A 7 -1.51 9.52 -21.96
C THR A 7 -0.02 9.88 -21.94
N PHE A 8 0.72 9.56 -22.99
CA PHE A 8 2.13 9.93 -23.10
C PHE A 8 2.23 11.13 -24.05
N LYS A 9 2.57 12.30 -23.48
CA LYS A 9 2.74 13.53 -24.26
C LYS A 9 3.67 13.24 -25.45
N GLU A 10 3.20 13.51 -26.69
CA GLU A 10 4.09 13.59 -27.83
C GLU A 10 5.11 14.70 -27.55
N GLY A 11 6.40 14.32 -27.42
CA GLY A 11 7.46 15.22 -26.99
C GLY A 11 8.01 15.00 -25.59
N GLY A 12 7.50 14.03 -24.82
CA GLY A 12 8.11 13.61 -23.56
C GLY A 12 9.46 12.89 -23.77
N ILE A 13 10.35 12.98 -22.78
CA ILE A 13 11.66 12.30 -22.82
C ILE A 13 11.46 10.78 -22.63
N VAL A 14 10.47 10.40 -21.82
CA VAL A 14 10.14 9.01 -21.49
C VAL A 14 9.30 8.38 -22.59
N THR A 15 9.74 7.22 -23.09
CA THR A 15 9.08 6.51 -24.19
C THR A 15 8.14 5.41 -23.73
N LYS A 16 7.25 4.96 -24.63
CA LYS A 16 6.37 3.78 -24.39
C LYS A 16 7.18 2.51 -24.07
N ASN A 17 8.34 2.36 -24.67
CA ASN A 17 9.23 1.21 -24.43
C ASN A 17 9.84 1.24 -23.03
N ASP A 18 10.17 2.44 -22.53
CA ASP A 18 10.62 2.60 -21.14
C ASP A 18 9.52 2.22 -20.18
N MET A 19 8.28 2.66 -20.41
CA MET A 19 7.13 2.32 -19.55
C MET A 19 6.80 0.82 -19.58
N ARG A 20 6.92 0.15 -20.74
CA ARG A 20 6.81 -1.31 -20.81
C ARG A 20 7.92 -2.00 -20.02
N SER A 21 9.14 -1.50 -20.12
CA SER A 21 10.28 -2.02 -19.35
C SER A 21 10.06 -1.84 -17.84
N VAL A 22 9.58 -0.65 -17.42
CA VAL A 22 9.22 -0.37 -16.02
C VAL A 22 8.14 -1.34 -15.52
N PHE A 23 7.08 -1.55 -16.32
CA PHE A 23 6.02 -2.50 -15.99
C PHE A 23 6.58 -3.89 -15.68
N TRP A 24 7.36 -4.48 -16.58
CA TRP A 24 7.93 -5.81 -16.37
C TRP A 24 8.93 -5.85 -15.23
N ARG A 25 9.75 -4.82 -15.06
CA ARG A 25 10.70 -4.72 -13.96
C ARG A 25 10.06 -4.49 -12.59
N SER A 26 8.79 -4.11 -12.55
CA SER A 26 8.05 -3.98 -11.29
C SER A 26 7.67 -5.33 -10.65
N PHE A 27 7.68 -6.43 -11.41
CA PHE A 27 7.30 -7.76 -10.88
C PHE A 27 8.25 -8.30 -9.82
N PRO A 28 9.58 -8.25 -9.98
CA PRO A 28 10.52 -8.69 -8.95
C PRO A 28 10.72 -7.66 -7.82
N LEU A 29 9.71 -6.84 -7.49
CA LEU A 29 9.77 -5.81 -6.47
C LEU A 29 10.32 -6.33 -5.14
N GLN A 30 9.91 -7.54 -4.74
CA GLN A 30 10.27 -8.17 -3.47
C GLN A 30 11.47 -9.12 -3.55
N ALA A 31 12.09 -9.29 -4.73
CA ALA A 31 13.24 -10.19 -4.92
C ALA A 31 14.46 -9.79 -4.07
N SER A 32 14.57 -8.50 -3.71
CA SER A 32 15.64 -7.95 -2.88
C SER A 32 15.08 -7.30 -1.61
N PHE A 33 14.03 -7.88 -1.03
CA PHE A 33 13.42 -7.39 0.19
C PHE A 33 14.42 -7.45 1.35
N ASN A 34 14.49 -6.39 2.15
CA ASN A 34 15.36 -6.31 3.31
C ASN A 34 14.67 -5.60 4.48
N TYR A 35 15.10 -5.89 5.71
CA TYR A 35 14.46 -5.34 6.91
C TYR A 35 14.78 -3.86 7.17
N GLU A 36 15.84 -3.32 6.56
CA GLU A 36 16.23 -1.92 6.78
C GLU A 36 15.38 -0.96 5.94
N ARG A 37 15.19 -1.29 4.65
CA ARG A 37 14.56 -0.39 3.67
C ARG A 37 13.47 -1.05 2.83
N MET A 38 13.06 -2.24 3.21
CA MET A 38 11.98 -3.03 2.64
C MET A 38 12.13 -3.32 1.13
N GLN A 39 11.32 -2.69 0.29
CA GLN A 39 11.24 -2.92 -1.16
C GLN A 39 12.08 -1.94 -1.98
N ASN A 40 12.93 -1.13 -1.35
CA ASN A 40 13.64 -0.02 -1.99
C ASN A 40 14.46 -0.41 -3.22
N VAL A 41 15.17 -1.54 -3.18
CA VAL A 41 16.01 -2.02 -4.30
C VAL A 41 15.13 -2.41 -5.49
N GLY A 42 14.05 -3.15 -5.27
CA GLY A 42 13.10 -3.53 -6.31
C GLY A 42 12.38 -2.32 -6.92
N PHE A 43 12.05 -1.33 -6.10
CA PHE A 43 11.47 -0.08 -6.56
C PHE A 43 12.46 0.69 -7.46
N CYS A 44 13.70 0.87 -7.01
CA CYS A 44 14.76 1.51 -7.79
C CYS A 44 15.05 0.74 -9.10
N TYR A 45 15.08 -0.60 -9.04
CA TYR A 45 15.27 -1.45 -10.23
C TYR A 45 14.16 -1.24 -11.28
N SER A 46 12.92 -1.05 -10.83
CA SER A 46 11.80 -0.80 -11.74
C SER A 46 11.95 0.53 -12.50
N LEU A 47 12.49 1.57 -11.84
CA LEU A 47 12.73 2.90 -12.42
C LEU A 47 13.96 2.97 -13.33
N LEU A 48 14.87 2.02 -13.24
CA LEU A 48 16.18 2.06 -13.90
C LEU A 48 16.16 2.40 -15.40
N PRO A 49 15.23 1.89 -16.24
CA PRO A 49 15.18 2.25 -17.66
C PRO A 49 14.96 3.73 -17.89
N VAL A 50 14.06 4.33 -17.11
CA VAL A 50 13.71 5.75 -17.19
C VAL A 50 14.85 6.60 -16.65
N LEU A 51 15.41 6.27 -15.49
CA LEU A 51 16.50 7.04 -14.89
C LEU A 51 17.76 7.07 -15.78
N LYS A 52 18.07 5.95 -16.45
CA LYS A 52 19.18 5.91 -17.42
C LYS A 52 18.95 6.80 -18.65
N ARG A 53 17.70 6.97 -19.06
CA ARG A 53 17.34 7.84 -20.18
C ARG A 53 17.37 9.31 -19.77
N LEU A 54 16.82 9.64 -18.61
CA LEU A 54 16.75 11.02 -18.11
C LEU A 54 18.14 11.56 -17.73
N TYR A 55 18.97 10.68 -17.15
CA TYR A 55 20.29 11.05 -16.60
C TYR A 55 21.41 10.24 -17.27
N PRO A 56 21.87 10.63 -18.46
CA PRO A 56 22.95 9.94 -19.15
C PRO A 56 24.30 10.11 -18.43
N GLU A 57 24.49 11.22 -17.72
CA GLU A 57 25.69 11.49 -16.95
C GLU A 57 25.74 10.62 -15.69
N LYS A 58 26.88 9.94 -15.49
CA LYS A 58 27.06 8.98 -14.38
C LYS A 58 26.83 9.59 -12.99
N LYS A 59 27.20 10.85 -12.81
CA LYS A 59 27.02 11.55 -11.53
C LYS A 59 25.54 11.81 -11.24
N GLU A 60 24.81 12.38 -12.20
CA GLU A 60 23.35 12.63 -12.08
C GLU A 60 22.58 11.33 -11.89
N ALA A 61 22.89 10.30 -12.66
CA ALA A 61 22.29 8.98 -12.53
C ALA A 61 22.51 8.38 -11.13
N SER A 62 23.71 8.53 -10.56
CA SER A 62 24.02 8.06 -9.22
C SER A 62 23.19 8.77 -8.16
N GLU A 63 22.98 10.07 -8.28
CA GLU A 63 22.18 10.87 -7.36
C GLU A 63 20.69 10.49 -7.44
N ALA A 64 20.16 10.31 -8.65
CA ALA A 64 18.80 9.84 -8.87
C ALA A 64 18.58 8.43 -8.29
N LEU A 65 19.50 7.50 -8.48
CA LEU A 65 19.44 6.16 -7.91
C LEU A 65 19.45 6.19 -6.38
N LYS A 66 20.35 6.98 -5.77
CA LYS A 66 20.41 7.12 -4.30
C LYS A 66 19.09 7.62 -3.72
N ARG A 67 18.44 8.58 -4.38
CA ARG A 67 17.13 9.12 -3.99
C ARG A 67 16.06 8.03 -3.94
N HIS A 68 16.06 7.12 -4.92
CA HIS A 68 15.07 6.04 -4.99
C HIS A 68 15.41 4.82 -4.13
N LEU A 69 16.65 4.71 -3.61
CA LEU A 69 17.06 3.70 -2.64
C LEU A 69 16.68 4.02 -1.18
N SER A 70 15.99 5.14 -0.92
CA SER A 70 15.38 5.42 0.39
C SER A 70 14.33 4.38 0.73
N PHE A 71 13.94 4.29 2.02
CA PHE A 71 12.90 3.39 2.51
C PHE A 71 11.65 3.41 1.61
N PHE A 72 11.15 2.24 1.29
CA PHE A 72 9.94 2.07 0.48
C PHE A 72 9.26 0.75 0.77
N ASN A 73 7.95 0.78 1.03
CA ASN A 73 7.13 -0.41 1.18
C ASN A 73 5.68 -0.11 0.78
N THR A 74 5.11 -0.93 -0.09
CA THR A 74 3.70 -0.85 -0.48
C THR A 74 3.22 -2.20 -1.00
N THR A 75 1.92 -2.33 -1.24
CA THR A 75 1.35 -3.53 -1.87
C THR A 75 1.91 -3.70 -3.29
N PRO A 76 2.55 -4.85 -3.61
CA PRO A 76 3.22 -5.06 -4.89
C PRO A 76 2.33 -4.86 -6.11
N GLN A 77 1.04 -5.17 -6.01
CA GLN A 77 0.07 -5.05 -7.09
C GLN A 77 -0.19 -3.61 -7.53
N LEU A 78 -0.04 -2.65 -6.61
CA LEU A 78 -0.29 -1.23 -6.85
C LEU A 78 0.99 -0.37 -6.90
N VAL A 79 2.17 -0.97 -6.76
CA VAL A 79 3.47 -0.25 -6.76
C VAL A 79 3.64 0.66 -7.97
N THR A 80 3.12 0.24 -9.12
CA THR A 80 3.29 0.95 -10.38
C THR A 80 2.60 2.30 -10.41
N PHE A 81 1.58 2.52 -9.58
CA PHE A 81 0.99 3.86 -9.42
C PHE A 81 2.03 4.85 -8.87
N ILE A 82 2.72 4.48 -7.79
CA ILE A 82 3.77 5.32 -7.20
C ILE A 82 4.96 5.44 -8.16
N THR A 83 5.33 4.34 -8.82
CA THR A 83 6.40 4.33 -9.82
C THR A 83 6.09 5.31 -10.96
N GLY A 84 4.86 5.30 -11.49
CA GLY A 84 4.42 6.23 -12.53
C GLY A 84 4.49 7.70 -12.09
N ALA A 85 4.02 7.99 -10.89
CA ALA A 85 4.08 9.33 -10.33
C ALA A 85 5.53 9.82 -10.16
N CYS A 86 6.43 8.97 -9.65
CA CYS A 86 7.84 9.29 -9.54
C CYS A 86 8.50 9.53 -10.91
N ILE A 87 8.13 8.76 -11.95
CA ILE A 87 8.63 8.96 -13.32
C ILE A 87 8.25 10.35 -13.84
N ALA A 88 7.00 10.76 -13.66
CA ALA A 88 6.55 12.08 -14.09
C ALA A 88 7.33 13.21 -13.40
N MET A 89 7.57 13.07 -12.10
CA MET A 89 8.34 14.05 -11.34
C MET A 89 9.83 14.08 -11.73
N GLU A 90 10.44 12.93 -11.99
CA GLU A 90 11.83 12.86 -12.47
C GLU A 90 11.97 13.46 -13.88
N GLU A 91 10.98 13.24 -14.74
CA GLU A 91 10.95 13.87 -16.06
C GLU A 91 10.84 15.39 -15.97
N GLU A 92 10.02 15.89 -15.05
CA GLU A 92 9.90 17.33 -14.82
C GLU A 92 11.15 17.91 -14.17
N ASN A 93 11.74 17.23 -13.20
CA ASN A 93 13.02 17.63 -12.62
C ASN A 93 14.11 17.80 -13.71
N LYS A 94 14.12 16.91 -14.70
CA LYS A 94 15.08 17.03 -15.81
C LYS A 94 14.76 18.19 -16.76
N LYS A 95 13.48 18.57 -16.92
CA LYS A 95 13.06 19.71 -17.76
C LYS A 95 13.28 21.05 -17.09
N SER A 96 12.91 21.16 -15.81
CA SER A 96 12.90 22.42 -15.05
C SER A 96 14.25 22.72 -14.36
N GLY A 97 15.15 21.74 -14.26
CA GLY A 97 16.47 21.88 -13.64
C GLY A 97 16.39 22.40 -12.20
N ASP A 98 17.18 23.41 -11.89
CA ASP A 98 17.30 23.97 -10.53
C ASP A 98 16.00 24.60 -9.96
N GLN A 99 14.96 24.78 -10.79
CA GLN A 99 13.67 25.30 -10.35
C GLN A 99 12.76 24.23 -9.72
N PHE A 100 13.11 22.94 -9.88
CA PHE A 100 12.31 21.85 -9.34
C PHE A 100 12.77 21.46 -7.95
N ASP A 101 11.83 21.36 -7.02
CA ASP A 101 12.11 20.85 -5.67
C ASP A 101 12.25 19.32 -5.68
N ILE A 102 13.48 18.85 -5.75
CA ILE A 102 13.85 17.44 -5.78
C ILE A 102 13.34 16.70 -4.52
N ALA A 103 13.23 17.38 -3.38
CA ALA A 103 12.74 16.77 -2.14
C ALA A 103 11.26 16.35 -2.24
N SER A 104 10.49 17.01 -3.12
CA SER A 104 9.09 16.67 -3.37
C SER A 104 8.89 15.25 -3.89
N ILE A 105 9.86 14.69 -4.64
CA ILE A 105 9.82 13.29 -5.13
C ILE A 105 9.80 12.30 -3.96
N ALA A 106 10.67 12.51 -2.98
CA ALA A 106 10.74 11.67 -1.79
C ALA A 106 9.49 11.84 -0.90
N ALA A 107 9.02 13.08 -0.78
CA ALA A 107 7.81 13.40 -0.02
C ALA A 107 6.56 12.73 -0.62
N LEU A 108 6.35 12.82 -1.94
CA LEU A 108 5.25 12.14 -2.63
C LEU A 108 5.33 10.62 -2.45
N LYS A 109 6.51 10.04 -2.66
CA LYS A 109 6.74 8.61 -2.48
C LYS A 109 6.35 8.17 -1.07
N ALA A 110 6.78 8.90 -0.05
CA ALA A 110 6.45 8.62 1.35
C ALA A 110 4.95 8.78 1.65
N ALA A 111 4.33 9.84 1.14
CA ALA A 111 2.90 10.11 1.35
C ALA A 111 1.98 9.05 0.73
N LEU A 112 2.35 8.48 -0.42
CA LEU A 112 1.54 7.49 -1.12
C LEU A 112 1.73 6.05 -0.63
N MET A 113 2.86 5.72 0.01
CA MET A 113 3.17 4.35 0.43
C MET A 113 2.06 3.72 1.28
N GLY A 114 1.66 4.40 2.36
CA GLY A 114 0.67 3.90 3.31
C GLY A 114 -0.73 3.73 2.71
N PRO A 115 -1.32 4.80 2.16
CA PRO A 115 -2.65 4.73 1.54
C PRO A 115 -2.76 3.67 0.44
N ILE A 116 -1.79 3.61 -0.45
CA ILE A 116 -1.77 2.61 -1.54
C ILE A 116 -1.58 1.19 -1.01
N ALA A 117 -0.76 1.01 0.06
CA ALA A 117 -0.63 -0.28 0.73
C ALA A 117 -1.96 -0.71 1.36
N GLY A 118 -2.63 0.16 2.11
CA GLY A 118 -3.89 -0.16 2.75
C GLY A 118 -4.99 -0.56 1.77
N ILE A 119 -5.14 0.20 0.68
CA ILE A 119 -6.09 -0.15 -0.40
C ILE A 119 -5.69 -1.50 -1.03
N GLY A 120 -4.43 -1.64 -1.41
CA GLY A 120 -3.95 -2.83 -2.09
C GLY A 120 -4.05 -4.10 -1.25
N ASP A 121 -3.71 -4.03 0.03
CA ASP A 121 -3.77 -5.17 0.95
C ASP A 121 -5.22 -5.62 1.16
N SER A 122 -6.16 -4.68 1.33
CA SER A 122 -7.58 -5.01 1.47
C SER A 122 -8.14 -5.70 0.22
N PHE A 123 -7.81 -5.20 -0.98
CA PHE A 123 -8.31 -5.78 -2.22
C PHE A 123 -7.60 -7.09 -2.58
N PHE A 124 -6.26 -7.12 -2.59
CA PHE A 124 -5.53 -8.27 -3.10
C PHE A 124 -5.37 -9.37 -2.07
N TRP A 125 -4.96 -9.03 -0.83
CA TRP A 125 -4.75 -10.03 0.22
C TRP A 125 -6.04 -10.35 0.97
N GLY A 126 -6.87 -9.34 1.26
CA GLY A 126 -8.12 -9.49 2.00
C GLY A 126 -9.29 -9.99 1.16
N THR A 127 -9.30 -9.79 -0.17
CA THR A 127 -10.46 -10.14 -1.02
C THR A 127 -10.08 -11.11 -2.13
N PHE A 128 -9.30 -10.70 -3.13
CA PHE A 128 -9.03 -11.54 -4.30
C PHE A 128 -8.35 -12.86 -3.96
N ARG A 129 -7.40 -12.85 -3.02
CA ARG A 129 -6.71 -14.06 -2.59
C ARG A 129 -7.65 -15.05 -1.90
N ILE A 130 -8.55 -14.55 -1.04
CA ILE A 130 -9.51 -15.39 -0.31
C ILE A 130 -10.50 -16.02 -1.29
N ILE A 131 -11.05 -15.24 -2.22
CA ILE A 131 -11.97 -15.73 -3.25
C ILE A 131 -11.27 -16.78 -4.13
N ALA A 132 -10.07 -16.46 -4.62
CA ALA A 132 -9.29 -17.37 -5.46
C ALA A 132 -8.98 -18.68 -4.73
N ALA A 133 -8.58 -18.61 -3.44
CA ALA A 133 -8.30 -19.77 -2.63
C ALA A 133 -9.56 -20.61 -2.37
N GLY A 134 -10.69 -19.98 -2.02
CA GLY A 134 -11.96 -20.67 -1.78
C GLY A 134 -12.43 -21.47 -2.99
N ILE A 135 -12.44 -20.84 -4.18
CA ILE A 135 -12.82 -21.52 -5.44
C ILE A 135 -11.78 -22.58 -5.81
N GLY A 136 -10.49 -22.21 -5.75
CA GLY A 136 -9.41 -23.09 -6.15
C GLY A 136 -9.32 -24.35 -5.29
N CYS A 137 -9.35 -24.21 -3.96
CA CYS A 137 -9.32 -25.35 -3.03
C CYS A 137 -10.58 -26.21 -3.11
N GLY A 138 -11.76 -25.59 -3.27
CA GLY A 138 -13.02 -26.31 -3.42
C GLY A 138 -13.03 -27.26 -4.62
N LEU A 139 -12.52 -26.83 -5.76
CA LEU A 139 -12.39 -27.66 -6.96
C LEU A 139 -11.25 -28.70 -6.84
N ALA A 140 -10.13 -28.31 -6.24
CA ALA A 140 -9.01 -29.21 -6.03
C ALA A 140 -9.35 -30.35 -5.09
N ALA A 141 -10.18 -30.11 -4.06
CA ALA A 141 -10.68 -31.16 -3.16
C ALA A 141 -11.54 -32.21 -3.88
N GLN A 142 -12.13 -31.86 -5.03
CA GLN A 142 -12.87 -32.76 -5.91
C GLN A 142 -11.97 -33.45 -6.96
N GLY A 143 -10.64 -33.31 -6.85
CA GLY A 143 -9.66 -33.88 -7.79
C GLY A 143 -9.54 -33.11 -9.12
N SER A 144 -10.12 -31.92 -9.24
CA SER A 144 -10.11 -31.14 -10.47
C SER A 144 -8.89 -30.21 -10.56
N ILE A 145 -8.08 -30.37 -11.61
CA ILE A 145 -6.95 -29.46 -11.92
C ILE A 145 -7.40 -28.02 -12.24
N LEU A 146 -8.67 -27.84 -12.60
CA LEU A 146 -9.26 -26.53 -12.83
C LEU A 146 -9.17 -25.64 -11.60
N GLY A 147 -9.12 -26.21 -10.39
CA GLY A 147 -8.94 -25.47 -9.15
C GLY A 147 -7.65 -24.64 -9.14
N ALA A 148 -6.53 -25.26 -9.52
CA ALA A 148 -5.23 -24.55 -9.60
C ALA A 148 -5.23 -23.48 -10.69
N ILE A 149 -5.81 -23.77 -11.86
CA ILE A 149 -5.89 -22.82 -12.97
C ILE A 149 -6.73 -21.60 -12.59
N LEU A 150 -7.92 -21.83 -12.02
CA LEU A 150 -8.81 -20.74 -11.61
C LEU A 150 -8.21 -19.91 -10.47
N PHE A 151 -7.52 -20.53 -9.50
CA PHE A 151 -6.79 -19.80 -8.46
C PHE A 151 -5.81 -18.81 -9.09
N LEU A 152 -5.00 -19.25 -10.03
CA LEU A 152 -4.01 -18.40 -10.70
C LEU A 152 -4.68 -17.28 -11.53
N LEU A 153 -5.74 -17.59 -12.27
CA LEU A 153 -6.41 -16.60 -13.12
C LEU A 153 -7.13 -15.53 -12.29
N ILE A 154 -7.92 -15.94 -11.29
CA ILE A 154 -8.70 -15.01 -10.45
C ILE A 154 -7.79 -14.04 -9.70
N PHE A 155 -6.65 -14.50 -9.23
CA PHE A 155 -5.71 -13.63 -8.52
C PHE A 155 -4.85 -12.77 -9.47
N ASN A 156 -4.32 -13.37 -10.55
CA ASN A 156 -3.34 -12.68 -11.38
C ASN A 156 -3.95 -11.74 -12.43
N ILE A 157 -5.14 -12.01 -12.97
CA ILE A 157 -5.77 -11.10 -13.94
C ILE A 157 -5.96 -9.71 -13.33
N PRO A 158 -6.62 -9.54 -12.16
CA PRO A 158 -6.73 -8.24 -11.51
C PRO A 158 -5.36 -7.61 -11.19
N HIS A 159 -4.37 -8.43 -10.79
CA HIS A 159 -3.02 -7.99 -10.50
C HIS A 159 -2.35 -7.33 -11.73
N TYR A 160 -2.37 -8.02 -12.90
CA TYR A 160 -1.78 -7.46 -14.13
C TYR A 160 -2.51 -6.18 -14.58
N VAL A 161 -3.84 -6.19 -14.50
CA VAL A 161 -4.68 -5.03 -14.84
C VAL A 161 -4.36 -3.84 -13.95
N ALA A 162 -4.33 -4.05 -12.62
CA ALA A 162 -4.03 -3.01 -11.66
C ALA A 162 -2.62 -2.41 -11.84
N ARG A 163 -1.61 -3.25 -12.09
CA ARG A 163 -0.25 -2.78 -12.40
C ARG A 163 -0.18 -1.94 -13.67
N TRP A 164 -0.84 -2.39 -14.74
CA TRP A 164 -0.79 -1.70 -16.02
C TRP A 164 -1.50 -0.35 -15.97
N TYR A 165 -2.72 -0.33 -15.46
CA TYR A 165 -3.47 0.91 -15.30
C TYR A 165 -2.88 1.79 -14.20
N GLY A 166 -2.38 1.21 -13.11
CA GLY A 166 -1.70 1.92 -12.05
C GLY A 166 -0.51 2.72 -12.55
N LEU A 167 0.33 2.14 -13.43
CA LEU A 167 1.46 2.84 -14.02
C LEU A 167 1.03 4.08 -14.81
N LYS A 168 -0.01 3.94 -15.63
CA LYS A 168 -0.53 5.05 -16.46
C LYS A 168 -1.18 6.14 -15.62
N LEU A 169 -2.05 5.73 -14.69
CA LEU A 169 -2.73 6.67 -13.80
C LEU A 169 -1.72 7.40 -12.92
N GLY A 170 -0.72 6.68 -12.39
CA GLY A 170 0.35 7.26 -11.61
C GLY A 170 1.15 8.31 -12.38
N TYR A 171 1.55 8.00 -13.61
CA TYR A 171 2.25 8.94 -14.47
C TYR A 171 1.40 10.20 -14.76
N LYS A 172 0.13 10.01 -15.16
CA LYS A 172 -0.79 11.11 -15.40
C LYS A 172 -1.02 11.97 -14.15
N SER A 173 -1.21 11.33 -13.00
CA SER A 173 -1.39 12.01 -11.71
C SER A 173 -0.12 12.75 -11.28
N GLY A 174 1.05 12.19 -11.56
CA GLY A 174 2.35 12.82 -11.31
C GLY A 174 2.55 14.10 -12.12
N VAL A 175 2.15 14.11 -13.39
CA VAL A 175 2.17 15.32 -14.22
C VAL A 175 1.24 16.39 -13.63
N GLY A 176 0.00 16.03 -13.28
CA GLY A 176 -0.93 16.93 -12.63
C GLY A 176 -0.44 17.43 -11.26
N PHE A 177 0.27 16.59 -10.52
CA PHE A 177 0.90 16.96 -9.25
C PHE A 177 1.99 18.01 -9.46
N VAL A 178 2.82 17.87 -10.49
CA VAL A 178 3.86 18.84 -10.83
C VAL A 178 3.26 20.18 -11.24
N GLU A 179 2.24 20.18 -12.12
CA GLU A 179 1.53 21.40 -12.53
C GLU A 179 0.90 22.11 -11.34
N ALA A 180 0.33 21.35 -10.39
CA ALA A 180 -0.25 21.87 -9.16
C ALA A 180 0.79 22.35 -8.15
N ALA A 181 1.95 21.72 -8.08
CA ALA A 181 3.04 22.10 -7.18
C ALA A 181 3.63 23.47 -7.56
N GLN A 182 3.72 23.74 -8.86
CA GLN A 182 4.14 25.04 -9.38
C GLN A 182 3.12 26.15 -9.09
N ALA A 183 1.84 25.82 -8.90
CA ALA A 183 0.76 26.74 -8.59
C ALA A 183 0.55 26.95 -7.08
N SER A 184 1.60 27.14 -6.31
CA SER A 184 1.69 27.51 -4.88
C SER A 184 0.67 26.89 -3.90
N GLY A 185 1.13 26.02 -2.99
CA GLY A 185 0.38 25.51 -1.84
C GLY A 185 -0.32 24.16 -2.01
N MET A 186 -0.42 23.62 -3.23
CA MET A 186 -1.18 22.40 -3.52
C MET A 186 -0.48 21.12 -3.05
N ILE A 187 0.85 21.12 -2.86
CA ILE A 187 1.60 19.97 -2.31
C ILE A 187 1.12 19.66 -0.89
N GLU A 188 0.90 20.70 -0.09
CA GLU A 188 0.42 20.54 1.28
C GLU A 188 -1.02 20.00 1.31
N ILE A 189 -1.90 20.49 0.44
CA ILE A 189 -3.27 19.99 0.30
C ILE A 189 -3.29 18.53 -0.11
N LEU A 190 -2.54 18.14 -1.15
CA LEU A 190 -2.44 16.74 -1.61
C LEU A 190 -1.84 15.81 -0.55
N THR A 191 -0.81 16.28 0.15
CA THR A 191 -0.22 15.52 1.27
C THR A 191 -1.24 15.33 2.40
N ASN A 192 -2.03 16.36 2.71
CA ASN A 192 -3.07 16.24 3.73
C ASN A 192 -4.23 15.36 3.26
N CYS A 193 -4.65 15.43 2.00
CA CYS A 193 -5.62 14.50 1.44
C CYS A 193 -5.14 13.06 1.50
N ALA A 194 -3.87 12.79 1.17
CA ALA A 194 -3.28 11.46 1.26
C ALA A 194 -3.22 10.96 2.71
N LYS A 195 -2.88 11.82 3.68
CA LYS A 195 -2.92 11.48 5.11
C LYS A 195 -4.33 11.13 5.59
N VAL A 196 -5.33 11.94 5.22
CA VAL A 196 -6.73 11.69 5.59
C VAL A 196 -7.21 10.37 4.99
N MET A 197 -6.96 10.14 3.71
CA MET A 197 -7.30 8.87 3.04
C MET A 197 -6.60 7.68 3.72
N GLY A 198 -5.32 7.82 4.07
CA GLY A 198 -4.57 6.80 4.80
C GLY A 198 -5.19 6.49 6.17
N LEU A 199 -5.59 7.50 6.92
CA LEU A 199 -6.25 7.31 8.21
C LEU A 199 -7.63 6.64 8.06
N CYS A 200 -8.40 6.99 7.04
CA CYS A 200 -9.68 6.33 6.74
C CYS A 200 -9.47 4.83 6.42
N VAL A 201 -8.46 4.52 5.60
CA VAL A 201 -8.13 3.13 5.27
C VAL A 201 -7.68 2.36 6.51
N VAL A 202 -6.80 2.94 7.33
CA VAL A 202 -6.36 2.32 8.59
C VAL A 202 -7.55 2.08 9.54
N GLY A 203 -8.46 3.04 9.66
CA GLY A 203 -9.69 2.86 10.46
C GLY A 203 -10.55 1.71 9.96
N ALA A 204 -10.78 1.62 8.65
CA ALA A 204 -11.52 0.51 8.04
C ALA A 204 -10.82 -0.85 8.24
N MET A 205 -9.49 -0.88 8.16
CA MET A 205 -8.69 -2.09 8.42
C MET A 205 -8.78 -2.54 9.89
N ILE A 206 -8.75 -1.62 10.84
CA ILE A 206 -8.93 -1.95 12.26
C ILE A 206 -10.27 -2.66 12.45
N ALA A 207 -11.34 -2.09 11.92
CA ALA A 207 -12.68 -2.67 12.05
C ALA A 207 -12.84 -4.04 11.38
N SER A 208 -12.11 -4.28 10.27
CA SER A 208 -12.25 -5.51 9.46
C SER A 208 -11.25 -6.62 9.81
N MET A 209 -10.06 -6.27 10.29
CA MET A 209 -8.96 -7.22 10.47
C MET A 209 -8.60 -7.49 11.93
N VAL A 210 -8.95 -6.57 12.86
CA VAL A 210 -8.70 -6.78 14.29
C VAL A 210 -9.93 -7.38 14.93
N SER A 211 -9.87 -8.68 15.24
CA SER A 211 -10.91 -9.38 15.98
C SER A 211 -10.59 -9.31 17.47
N PHE A 212 -11.35 -8.51 18.20
CA PHE A 212 -11.26 -8.40 19.66
C PHE A 212 -12.66 -8.22 20.22
N SER A 213 -13.17 -9.22 20.91
CA SER A 213 -14.54 -9.27 21.43
C SER A 213 -14.56 -9.87 22.83
N THR A 214 -15.61 -9.63 23.57
CA THR A 214 -15.79 -10.22 24.91
C THR A 214 -17.08 -11.03 24.96
N PRO A 215 -17.06 -12.29 25.46
CA PRO A 215 -18.23 -13.12 25.65
C PRO A 215 -18.95 -12.81 26.97
N LEU A 216 -18.60 -11.77 27.71
CA LEU A 216 -19.17 -11.46 29.03
C LEU A 216 -20.66 -11.12 28.91
N VAL A 217 -21.45 -11.82 29.70
CA VAL A 217 -22.90 -11.62 29.87
C VAL A 217 -23.19 -11.30 31.32
N LEU A 218 -23.81 -10.16 31.57
CA LEU A 218 -24.29 -9.77 32.91
C LEU A 218 -25.74 -10.21 33.05
N THR A 219 -26.01 -11.09 34.01
CA THR A 219 -27.35 -11.52 34.40
C THR A 219 -27.79 -10.74 35.63
N MET A 220 -28.83 -9.93 35.48
CA MET A 220 -29.49 -9.20 36.59
C MET A 220 -30.95 -9.65 36.70
N GLY A 221 -31.24 -10.63 37.55
CA GLY A 221 -32.56 -11.24 37.63
C GLY A 221 -32.94 -12.00 36.36
N GLU A 222 -34.03 -11.64 35.71
CA GLU A 222 -34.47 -12.22 34.44
C GLU A 222 -33.86 -11.54 33.20
N ALA A 223 -33.17 -10.40 33.38
CA ALA A 223 -32.58 -9.67 32.31
C ALA A 223 -31.10 -10.10 32.06
N THR A 224 -30.77 -10.41 30.82
CA THR A 224 -29.41 -10.71 30.38
C THR A 224 -28.89 -9.58 29.47
N VAL A 225 -27.72 -9.04 29.80
CA VAL A 225 -27.07 -7.98 29.02
C VAL A 225 -25.75 -8.50 28.49
N GLU A 226 -25.63 -8.62 27.17
CA GLU A 226 -24.38 -8.93 26.50
C GLU A 226 -23.52 -7.66 26.42
N ILE A 227 -22.36 -7.67 27.08
CA ILE A 227 -21.47 -6.50 27.15
C ILE A 227 -20.98 -6.12 25.76
N GLN A 228 -20.66 -7.11 24.90
CA GLN A 228 -20.29 -6.86 23.51
C GLN A 228 -21.37 -6.08 22.75
N GLY A 229 -22.62 -6.47 22.88
CA GLY A 229 -23.74 -5.79 22.23
C GLY A 229 -23.90 -4.33 22.67
N VAL A 230 -23.63 -4.02 23.94
CA VAL A 230 -23.62 -2.63 24.42
C VAL A 230 -22.53 -1.82 23.79
N PHE A 231 -21.32 -2.36 23.70
CA PHE A 231 -20.20 -1.67 23.02
C PHE A 231 -20.48 -1.44 21.54
N ASP A 232 -21.01 -2.44 20.84
CA ASP A 232 -21.29 -2.35 19.40
C ASP A 232 -22.44 -1.39 19.07
N GLN A 233 -23.39 -1.19 20.00
CA GLN A 233 -24.44 -0.17 19.87
C GLN A 233 -23.91 1.25 20.08
N LEU A 234 -22.93 1.44 20.95
CA LEU A 234 -22.32 2.76 21.20
C LEU A 234 -21.39 3.15 20.05
N LEU A 235 -20.49 2.25 19.68
CA LEU A 235 -19.54 2.45 18.57
C LEU A 235 -19.09 1.07 18.05
N PRO A 236 -19.49 0.68 16.82
CA PRO A 236 -19.04 -0.57 16.23
C PRO A 236 -17.50 -0.69 16.23
N SER A 237 -17.00 -1.86 16.63
CA SER A 237 -15.55 -2.14 16.70
C SER A 237 -14.76 -1.26 17.67
N VAL A 238 -15.40 -0.72 18.72
CA VAL A 238 -14.72 0.12 19.73
C VAL A 238 -13.62 -0.64 20.47
N LEU A 239 -13.81 -1.93 20.75
CA LEU A 239 -12.81 -2.78 21.42
C LEU A 239 -11.57 -3.00 20.54
N PRO A 240 -11.68 -3.39 19.26
CA PRO A 240 -10.57 -3.39 18.31
C PRO A 240 -9.83 -2.04 18.21
N LEU A 241 -10.58 -0.95 18.17
CA LEU A 241 -10.02 0.40 18.12
C LEU A 241 -9.23 0.72 19.39
N GLY A 242 -9.78 0.44 20.56
CA GLY A 242 -9.13 0.61 21.86
C GLY A 242 -7.83 -0.20 21.98
N LEU A 243 -7.84 -1.46 21.55
CA LEU A 243 -6.66 -2.31 21.51
C LEU A 243 -5.57 -1.73 20.61
N THR A 244 -5.98 -1.23 19.44
CA THR A 244 -5.05 -0.61 18.47
C THR A 244 -4.41 0.66 19.04
N PHE A 245 -5.19 1.55 19.64
CA PHE A 245 -4.65 2.77 20.28
C PHE A 245 -3.81 2.46 21.51
N GLY A 246 -4.17 1.45 22.30
CA GLY A 246 -3.37 0.96 23.43
C GLY A 246 -2.00 0.47 22.95
N THR A 247 -2.00 -0.35 21.92
CA THR A 247 -0.76 -0.85 21.28
C THR A 247 0.08 0.30 20.74
N PHE A 248 -0.54 1.25 20.05
CA PHE A 248 0.14 2.44 19.53
C PHE A 248 0.77 3.28 20.65
N ALA A 249 0.06 3.47 21.76
CA ALA A 249 0.59 4.20 22.92
C ALA A 249 1.81 3.51 23.54
N LEU A 250 1.81 2.17 23.62
CA LEU A 250 2.95 1.39 24.11
C LEU A 250 4.16 1.52 23.16
N LEU A 251 3.94 1.45 21.85
CA LEU A 251 4.98 1.66 20.83
C LEU A 251 5.59 3.07 20.95
N LYS A 252 4.74 4.09 21.14
CA LYS A 252 5.17 5.48 21.32
C LYS A 252 6.00 5.68 22.58
N LYS A 253 5.78 4.87 23.64
CA LYS A 253 6.59 4.84 24.86
C LYS A 253 7.92 4.09 24.69
N GLY A 254 8.19 3.54 23.50
CA GLY A 254 9.47 2.86 23.20
C GLY A 254 9.49 1.38 23.54
N PHE A 255 8.35 0.75 23.84
CA PHE A 255 8.32 -0.71 24.01
C PHE A 255 8.60 -1.41 22.68
N LYS A 256 9.39 -2.47 22.72
CA LYS A 256 9.70 -3.27 21.52
C LYS A 256 8.44 -4.00 21.03
N THR A 257 8.23 -4.03 19.74
CA THR A 257 7.09 -4.72 19.09
C THR A 257 6.96 -6.17 19.56
N THR A 258 8.09 -6.88 19.69
CA THR A 258 8.12 -8.27 20.17
C THR A 258 7.59 -8.39 21.60
N THR A 259 7.91 -7.46 22.50
CA THR A 259 7.42 -7.45 23.88
C THR A 259 5.90 -7.23 23.92
N ILE A 260 5.39 -6.30 23.09
CA ILE A 260 3.95 -6.05 22.98
C ILE A 260 3.24 -7.28 22.45
N MET A 261 3.80 -7.94 21.42
CA MET A 261 3.23 -9.15 20.83
C MET A 261 3.09 -10.27 21.87
N PHE A 262 4.14 -10.57 22.63
CA PHE A 262 4.07 -11.57 23.71
C PHE A 262 3.11 -11.14 24.82
N GLY A 263 3.05 -9.85 25.14
CA GLY A 263 2.07 -9.31 26.09
C GLY A 263 0.63 -9.53 25.63
N MET A 264 0.32 -9.28 24.37
CA MET A 264 -1.02 -9.54 23.81
C MET A 264 -1.37 -11.02 23.81
N ILE A 265 -0.42 -11.91 23.48
CA ILE A 265 -0.64 -13.36 23.56
C ILE A 265 -0.95 -13.77 25.01
N ALA A 266 -0.18 -13.28 25.98
CA ALA A 266 -0.42 -13.57 27.39
C ALA A 266 -1.79 -13.07 27.87
N ILE A 267 -2.18 -11.84 27.50
CA ILE A 267 -3.50 -11.27 27.81
C ILE A 267 -4.59 -12.11 27.17
N GLY A 268 -4.45 -12.54 25.92
CA GLY A 268 -5.42 -13.40 25.25
C GLY A 268 -5.60 -14.75 25.97
N ILE A 269 -4.50 -15.41 26.35
CA ILE A 269 -4.55 -16.70 27.07
C ILE A 269 -5.22 -16.52 28.44
N VAL A 270 -4.83 -15.52 29.21
CA VAL A 270 -5.41 -15.23 30.52
C VAL A 270 -6.89 -14.83 30.39
N GLY A 271 -7.21 -13.96 29.42
CA GLY A 271 -8.59 -13.54 29.18
C GLY A 271 -9.50 -14.69 28.79
N ALA A 272 -9.05 -15.60 27.93
CA ALA A 272 -9.77 -16.80 27.55
C ALA A 272 -9.95 -17.77 28.75
N PHE A 273 -8.91 -17.91 29.58
CA PHE A 273 -8.99 -18.75 30.77
C PHE A 273 -10.04 -18.27 31.77
N PHE A 274 -10.21 -16.97 31.92
CA PHE A 274 -11.24 -16.38 32.82
C PHE A 274 -12.57 -16.14 32.10
N GLY A 275 -12.72 -16.47 30.81
CA GLY A 275 -13.96 -16.25 30.04
C GLY A 275 -14.26 -14.76 29.79
N ILE A 276 -13.24 -13.91 29.79
CA ILE A 276 -13.37 -12.45 29.55
C ILE A 276 -13.20 -12.12 28.08
N LEU A 277 -12.40 -12.91 27.35
CA LEU A 277 -12.05 -12.76 25.91
C LEU A 277 -12.35 -14.05 25.17
#